data_54bfad8d3131f95672b5cae297dad85b
#
_entry.id   54bfad8d3131f95672b5cae297dad85b
#
_cell.length_a   1.000
_cell.length_b   1.000
_cell.length_c   1.000
_cell.angle_alpha   90.00
_cell.angle_beta   90.00
_cell.angle_gamma   90.00
#
_symmetry.space_group_name_H-M   'P 1'
#
loop_
_entity.id
_entity.type
_entity.pdbx_description
1 polymer ?
#
loop_
_entity_poly.entity_id
_entity_poly.type
_entity_poly.pdbx_seq_one_letter_code
_entity_poly.pdbx_strand_id
1 'polypeptide(L)'
;MTMSLTSGSESSIEIRKITPPNIGDAYLGEKILCYRPMKHGAPNLSLAKDGDKIVAHNYGHGGSGWTLGPGSAKYVNSLLIESDLGAALSDKSTPIAIIGAGLIGLFTAYDLIQRGFSNITIYAEQLVTLPSHYAGGLLAPVSMDNDHAMQVIIDEIGIEAYRFYKGIANNENNDFKKGARKVPSYFSSRDDSGLEPYVGKVMGPAKDVMLDFGNGTTRAMVVYDDGVFMNTALLMEELHEFMRRYHIEIIQQKIQSFDELNQQFIFNCSGLGSRELAKDSALVPVQGHLIMLKNQVPENMNYMILVYFGEGKTETNQKVKRSFYLFPKHLPDSAPQDIGVMGGTFIEGGSPDKPNLKEFDAIVRGAKEYFGLS
;
A
#
# COMPACT_ATOMS: atom_id res chain seq x y z
N MET A 1 -5.07 11.78 -61.53
CA MET A 1 -5.62 11.47 -60.19
C MET A 1 -4.49 10.83 -59.39
N THR A 2 -3.74 11.67 -58.66
CA THR A 2 -2.55 11.29 -57.91
C THR A 2 -2.98 11.03 -56.47
N MET A 3 -2.97 9.76 -56.10
CA MET A 3 -3.20 9.36 -54.69
C MET A 3 -1.98 9.76 -53.84
N SER A 4 -2.18 10.69 -52.94
CA SER A 4 -1.22 11.04 -51.90
C SER A 4 -1.27 9.93 -50.84
N LEU A 5 -0.21 9.17 -50.72
CA LEU A 5 0.03 8.27 -49.58
C LEU A 5 0.39 9.15 -48.38
N THR A 6 -0.54 9.26 -47.44
CA THR A 6 -0.24 9.79 -46.11
C THR A 6 0.64 8.78 -45.37
N SER A 7 1.91 9.10 -45.21
CA SER A 7 2.83 8.39 -44.35
C SER A 7 2.36 8.54 -42.90
N GLY A 8 1.75 7.50 -42.35
CA GLY A 8 1.56 7.40 -40.91
C GLY A 8 2.93 7.39 -40.26
N SER A 9 3.20 8.39 -39.40
CA SER A 9 4.38 8.41 -38.57
C SER A 9 4.30 7.22 -37.64
N GLU A 10 5.09 6.16 -37.86
CA GLU A 10 5.42 5.19 -36.82
C GLU A 10 6.04 5.96 -35.68
N SER A 11 5.30 6.15 -34.59
CA SER A 11 5.86 6.72 -33.38
C SER A 11 6.90 5.73 -32.87
N SER A 12 8.19 6.07 -32.99
CA SER A 12 9.27 5.28 -32.43
C SER A 12 9.06 5.12 -30.93
N ILE A 13 9.08 3.87 -30.43
CA ILE A 13 8.97 3.58 -28.99
C ILE A 13 10.14 4.28 -28.28
N GLU A 14 9.82 5.03 -27.22
CA GLU A 14 10.83 5.73 -26.40
C GLU A 14 11.73 4.69 -25.71
N ILE A 15 13.04 4.84 -25.84
CA ILE A 15 14.02 4.01 -25.15
C ILE A 15 14.47 4.72 -23.87
N ARG A 16 14.35 4.06 -22.72
CA ARG A 16 14.80 4.56 -21.42
C ARG A 16 15.91 3.70 -20.86
N LYS A 17 17.06 4.31 -20.60
CA LYS A 17 18.17 3.63 -19.93
C LYS A 17 17.92 3.60 -18.42
N ILE A 18 17.99 2.41 -17.84
CA ILE A 18 17.88 2.17 -16.41
C ILE A 18 19.06 1.31 -15.96
N THR A 19 19.74 1.74 -14.91
CA THR A 19 20.77 0.92 -14.28
C THR A 19 20.12 -0.10 -13.35
N PRO A 20 20.32 -1.42 -13.56
CA PRO A 20 19.88 -2.44 -12.64
C PRO A 20 20.48 -2.26 -11.24
N PRO A 21 19.81 -2.68 -10.17
CA PRO A 21 20.42 -2.72 -8.85
C PRO A 21 21.51 -3.80 -8.78
N ASN A 22 22.42 -3.66 -7.83
CA ASN A 22 23.32 -4.74 -7.46
C ASN A 22 22.55 -5.81 -6.67
N ILE A 23 22.58 -7.08 -7.12
CA ILE A 23 21.79 -8.20 -6.55
C ILE A 23 22.69 -9.37 -6.10
N GLY A 24 23.98 -9.18 -5.98
CA GLY A 24 24.88 -10.18 -5.39
C GLY A 24 24.69 -10.28 -3.86
N ASP A 25 25.15 -11.35 -3.24
CA ASP A 25 24.94 -11.62 -1.80
C ASP A 25 25.37 -10.46 -0.89
N ALA A 26 26.46 -9.75 -1.26
CA ALA A 26 26.94 -8.59 -0.53
C ALA A 26 25.97 -7.39 -0.54
N TYR A 27 24.99 -7.40 -1.44
CA TYR A 27 24.03 -6.33 -1.65
C TYR A 27 22.62 -6.66 -1.13
N LEU A 28 22.42 -7.90 -0.67
CA LEU A 28 21.17 -8.31 -0.04
C LEU A 28 21.21 -7.96 1.44
N GLY A 29 20.20 -7.24 1.89
CA GLY A 29 20.00 -6.84 3.28
C GLY A 29 18.99 -7.74 4.00
N GLU A 30 18.17 -7.14 4.83
CA GLU A 30 17.16 -7.82 5.64
C GLU A 30 16.12 -8.55 4.78
N LYS A 31 15.80 -9.79 5.15
CA LYS A 31 14.72 -10.59 4.59
C LYS A 31 13.48 -10.45 5.49
N ILE A 32 12.40 -9.92 4.94
CA ILE A 32 11.19 -9.58 5.68
C ILE A 32 10.04 -10.48 5.24
N LEU A 33 9.41 -11.12 6.20
CA LEU A 33 8.18 -11.88 6.01
C LEU A 33 7.00 -11.09 6.58
N CYS A 34 6.00 -10.84 5.76
CA CYS A 34 4.82 -10.08 6.18
C CYS A 34 3.52 -10.79 5.79
N TYR A 35 2.43 -10.40 6.47
CA TYR A 35 1.08 -10.95 6.25
C TYR A 35 0.12 -9.80 5.98
N ARG A 36 -0.37 -9.71 4.73
CA ARG A 36 -1.33 -8.68 4.31
C ARG A 36 -2.73 -9.10 4.73
N PRO A 37 -3.52 -8.21 5.33
CA PRO A 37 -4.93 -8.49 5.66
C PRO A 37 -5.80 -8.35 4.41
N MET A 38 -6.08 -9.45 3.72
CA MET A 38 -6.95 -9.44 2.55
C MET A 38 -8.33 -9.98 2.91
N LYS A 39 -9.37 -9.29 2.48
CA LYS A 39 -10.74 -9.78 2.57
C LYS A 39 -11.24 -10.18 1.18
N HIS A 40 -11.79 -11.39 1.06
CA HIS A 40 -12.44 -11.83 -0.17
C HIS A 40 -13.67 -11.01 -0.47
N GLY A 41 -13.85 -10.67 -1.74
CA GLY A 41 -14.97 -9.93 -2.29
C GLY A 41 -14.86 -8.41 -2.18
N ALA A 42 -14.27 -7.87 -1.13
CA ALA A 42 -13.92 -6.44 -0.98
C ALA A 42 -13.39 -6.13 0.42
N PRO A 43 -12.66 -5.03 0.64
CA PRO A 43 -12.43 -4.51 1.99
C PRO A 43 -13.75 -4.20 2.68
N ASN A 44 -13.79 -4.32 3.99
CA ASN A 44 -14.97 -3.96 4.77
C ASN A 44 -14.95 -2.46 5.06
N LEU A 45 -15.81 -1.71 4.38
CA LEU A 45 -16.01 -0.26 4.50
C LEU A 45 -17.48 -0.02 4.85
N SER A 46 -17.90 -0.38 6.06
CA SER A 46 -19.31 -0.40 6.42
C SER A 46 -19.58 0.04 7.86
N LEU A 47 -20.85 0.29 8.16
CA LEU A 47 -21.34 0.57 9.50
C LEU A 47 -22.13 -0.63 10.05
N ALA A 48 -21.97 -0.90 11.34
CA ALA A 48 -22.73 -1.90 12.07
C ALA A 48 -23.14 -1.40 13.45
N LYS A 49 -24.20 -1.97 13.98
CA LYS A 49 -24.57 -1.87 15.41
C LYS A 49 -24.20 -3.16 16.10
N ASP A 50 -23.53 -3.06 17.25
CA ASP A 50 -23.24 -4.17 18.14
C ASP A 50 -23.63 -3.74 19.55
N GLY A 51 -24.83 -4.20 20.00
CA GLY A 51 -25.44 -3.70 21.22
C GLY A 51 -25.71 -2.19 21.18
N ASP A 52 -25.09 -1.47 22.11
CA ASP A 52 -25.11 0.00 22.18
C ASP A 52 -23.98 0.66 21.37
N LYS A 53 -23.04 -0.13 20.81
CA LYS A 53 -21.93 0.35 20.03
C LYS A 53 -22.32 0.61 18.58
N ILE A 54 -21.72 1.65 18.00
CA ILE A 54 -21.77 1.96 16.58
C ILE A 54 -20.37 1.76 16.03
N VAL A 55 -20.23 0.72 15.20
CA VAL A 55 -18.93 0.29 14.69
C VAL A 55 -18.81 0.66 13.23
N ALA A 56 -17.80 1.47 12.90
CA ALA A 56 -17.38 1.76 11.54
C ALA A 56 -16.20 0.85 11.18
N HIS A 57 -16.42 -0.07 10.26
CA HIS A 57 -15.40 -1.01 9.80
C HIS A 57 -14.55 -0.42 8.70
N ASN A 58 -13.22 -0.53 8.82
CA ASN A 58 -12.26 -0.09 7.82
C ASN A 58 -11.05 -1.04 7.82
N TYR A 59 -11.17 -2.19 7.16
CA TYR A 59 -10.14 -3.22 7.11
C TYR A 59 -10.24 -4.11 5.87
N GLY A 60 -9.23 -4.95 5.65
CA GLY A 60 -9.26 -5.97 4.60
C GLY A 60 -8.71 -5.52 3.25
N HIS A 61 -7.90 -4.47 3.21
CA HIS A 61 -7.36 -3.83 2.00
C HIS A 61 -6.28 -4.65 1.25
N GLY A 62 -5.92 -5.83 1.75
CA GLY A 62 -4.91 -6.68 1.11
C GLY A 62 -3.56 -5.98 0.95
N GLY A 63 -3.04 -5.97 -0.29
CA GLY A 63 -1.80 -5.29 -0.63
C GLY A 63 -1.93 -3.78 -0.85
N SER A 64 -3.16 -3.24 -0.90
CA SER A 64 -3.43 -1.84 -1.28
C SER A 64 -3.69 -0.91 -0.10
N GLY A 65 -3.40 -1.33 1.13
CA GLY A 65 -3.67 -0.51 2.32
C GLY A 65 -3.06 0.89 2.22
N TRP A 66 -1.81 1.03 1.85
CA TRP A 66 -1.16 2.34 1.67
C TRP A 66 -1.76 3.15 0.53
N THR A 67 -2.01 2.50 -0.62
CA THR A 67 -2.63 3.16 -1.78
C THR A 67 -3.98 3.78 -1.43
N LEU A 68 -4.76 3.13 -0.59
CA LEU A 68 -6.14 3.52 -0.28
C LEU A 68 -6.28 4.25 1.06
N GLY A 69 -5.30 4.16 1.95
CA GLY A 69 -5.40 4.55 3.37
C GLY A 69 -6.05 5.89 3.64
N PRO A 70 -5.53 7.02 3.12
CA PRO A 70 -6.12 8.35 3.35
C PRO A 70 -7.55 8.46 2.83
N GLY A 71 -7.81 7.95 1.62
CA GLY A 71 -9.14 8.00 1.01
C GLY A 71 -10.15 7.08 1.71
N SER A 72 -9.70 5.88 2.11
CA SER A 72 -10.50 4.92 2.86
C SER A 72 -10.92 5.48 4.23
N ALA A 73 -9.99 6.12 4.95
CA ALA A 73 -10.28 6.78 6.21
C ALA A 73 -11.33 7.89 6.03
N LYS A 74 -11.12 8.78 5.06
CA LYS A 74 -12.07 9.85 4.73
C LYS A 74 -13.44 9.32 4.38
N TYR A 75 -13.50 8.25 3.57
CA TYR A 75 -14.77 7.63 3.14
C TYR A 75 -15.55 7.06 4.35
N VAL A 76 -14.91 6.23 5.18
CA VAL A 76 -15.56 5.59 6.33
C VAL A 76 -15.95 6.60 7.40
N ASN A 77 -15.10 7.61 7.64
CA ASN A 77 -15.43 8.71 8.55
C ASN A 77 -16.67 9.48 8.07
N SER A 78 -16.73 9.83 6.78
CA SER A 78 -17.91 10.49 6.19
C SER A 78 -19.15 9.59 6.30
N LEU A 79 -19.02 8.31 5.97
CA LEU A 79 -20.11 7.35 6.05
C LEU A 79 -20.75 7.31 7.45
N LEU A 80 -19.96 7.36 8.52
CA LEU A 80 -20.49 7.40 9.89
C LEU A 80 -21.05 8.77 10.24
N ILE A 81 -20.30 9.85 10.03
CA ILE A 81 -20.65 11.20 10.48
C ILE A 81 -21.91 11.72 9.78
N GLU A 82 -22.12 11.35 8.51
CA GLU A 82 -23.25 11.80 7.69
C GLU A 82 -24.47 10.89 7.82
N SER A 83 -24.34 9.76 8.53
CA SER A 83 -25.47 8.85 8.78
C SER A 83 -26.31 9.25 10.01
N ASP A 84 -27.52 8.76 10.10
CA ASP A 84 -28.36 8.89 11.29
C ASP A 84 -27.71 8.29 12.54
N LEU A 85 -26.83 7.27 12.36
CA LEU A 85 -26.09 6.66 13.46
C LEU A 85 -25.06 7.60 14.07
N GLY A 86 -24.52 8.51 13.26
CA GLY A 86 -23.52 9.49 13.66
C GLY A 86 -24.06 10.79 14.23
N ALA A 87 -25.38 10.93 14.47
CA ALA A 87 -26.00 12.20 14.90
C ALA A 87 -25.31 12.84 16.12
N ALA A 88 -24.89 12.03 17.11
CA ALA A 88 -24.18 12.51 18.30
C ALA A 88 -22.76 13.05 17.99
N LEU A 89 -22.17 12.73 16.84
CA LEU A 89 -20.87 13.25 16.39
C LEU A 89 -20.93 14.69 15.87
N SER A 90 -22.10 15.34 15.95
CA SER A 90 -22.20 16.80 15.82
C SER A 90 -21.41 17.50 16.94
N ASP A 91 -21.37 16.93 18.15
CA ASP A 91 -20.45 17.31 19.20
C ASP A 91 -19.05 16.73 18.96
N LYS A 92 -18.10 17.60 18.67
CA LYS A 92 -16.70 17.19 18.36
C LYS A 92 -15.91 16.71 19.58
N SER A 93 -16.43 16.83 20.78
CA SER A 93 -15.88 16.29 22.01
C SER A 93 -16.39 14.88 22.34
N THR A 94 -17.30 14.33 21.53
CA THR A 94 -17.81 12.97 21.70
C THR A 94 -16.65 11.96 21.69
N PRO A 95 -16.57 11.05 22.70
CA PRO A 95 -15.50 10.06 22.78
C PRO A 95 -15.55 9.05 21.64
N ILE A 96 -14.42 8.87 20.98
CA ILE A 96 -14.24 7.93 19.85
C ILE A 96 -13.12 6.96 20.18
N ALA A 97 -13.36 5.67 19.94
CA ALA A 97 -12.31 4.64 19.97
C ALA A 97 -11.91 4.23 18.55
N ILE A 98 -10.61 4.02 18.35
CA ILE A 98 -10.07 3.42 17.12
C ILE A 98 -9.31 2.15 17.52
N ILE A 99 -9.63 1.02 16.92
CA ILE A 99 -8.95 -0.24 17.16
C ILE A 99 -7.96 -0.51 16.02
N GLY A 100 -6.67 -0.46 16.33
CA GLY A 100 -5.55 -0.64 15.39
C GLY A 100 -4.72 0.63 15.22
N ALA A 101 -3.41 0.53 15.48
CA ALA A 101 -2.41 1.59 15.28
C ALA A 101 -1.59 1.39 13.99
N GLY A 102 -2.12 0.61 13.04
CA GLY A 102 -1.58 0.54 11.68
C GLY A 102 -1.99 1.78 10.87
N LEU A 103 -1.53 1.83 9.61
CA LEU A 103 -1.79 2.99 8.74
C LEU A 103 -3.28 3.38 8.65
N ILE A 104 -4.20 2.40 8.58
CA ILE A 104 -5.64 2.68 8.44
C ILE A 104 -6.18 3.38 9.69
N GLY A 105 -5.84 2.88 10.88
CA GLY A 105 -6.28 3.51 12.13
C GLY A 105 -5.68 4.90 12.33
N LEU A 106 -4.40 5.08 11.99
CA LEU A 106 -3.74 6.38 12.09
C LEU A 106 -4.30 7.40 11.08
N PHE A 107 -4.60 7.01 9.84
CA PHE A 107 -5.28 7.89 8.88
C PHE A 107 -6.74 8.18 9.28
N THR A 108 -7.42 7.21 9.90
CA THR A 108 -8.76 7.44 10.47
C THR A 108 -8.71 8.53 11.55
N ALA A 109 -7.76 8.44 12.49
CA ALA A 109 -7.54 9.48 13.49
C ALA A 109 -7.15 10.82 12.86
N TYR A 110 -6.24 10.80 11.88
CA TYR A 110 -5.81 12.01 11.16
C TYR A 110 -7.01 12.76 10.55
N ASP A 111 -7.86 12.09 9.77
CA ASP A 111 -9.02 12.72 9.14
C ASP A 111 -10.06 13.19 10.17
N LEU A 112 -10.29 12.45 11.26
CA LEU A 112 -11.17 12.87 12.36
C LEU A 112 -10.64 14.15 13.03
N ILE A 113 -9.34 14.25 13.29
CA ILE A 113 -8.71 15.47 13.86
C ILE A 113 -8.86 16.66 12.91
N GLN A 114 -8.66 16.45 11.59
CA GLN A 114 -8.87 17.50 10.59
C GLN A 114 -10.34 17.99 10.53
N ARG A 115 -11.30 17.14 10.93
CA ARG A 115 -12.72 17.49 11.08
C ARG A 115 -13.06 18.09 12.44
N GLY A 116 -12.07 18.32 13.31
CA GLY A 116 -12.21 18.98 14.60
C GLY A 116 -12.52 18.07 15.79
N PHE A 117 -12.51 16.74 15.64
CA PHE A 117 -12.66 15.83 16.76
C PHE A 117 -11.41 15.84 17.63
N SER A 118 -11.59 15.87 18.95
CA SER A 118 -10.49 16.02 19.92
C SER A 118 -10.43 14.90 20.96
N ASN A 119 -11.49 14.11 21.10
CA ASN A 119 -11.57 13.05 22.12
C ASN A 119 -11.45 11.67 21.47
N ILE A 120 -10.23 11.34 21.03
CA ILE A 120 -9.93 10.10 20.30
C ILE A 120 -8.92 9.30 21.11
N THR A 121 -9.20 8.00 21.29
CA THR A 121 -8.27 7.04 21.87
C THR A 121 -8.03 5.89 20.88
N ILE A 122 -6.79 5.54 20.66
CA ILE A 122 -6.39 4.41 19.79
C ILE A 122 -5.99 3.24 20.67
N TYR A 123 -6.55 2.06 20.41
CA TYR A 123 -6.21 0.80 21.08
C TYR A 123 -5.54 -0.13 20.09
N ALA A 124 -4.41 -0.72 20.45
CA ALA A 124 -3.69 -1.63 19.54
C ALA A 124 -2.96 -2.73 20.30
N GLU A 125 -3.03 -3.96 19.80
CA GLU A 125 -2.28 -5.10 20.34
C GLU A 125 -0.77 -4.91 20.15
N GLN A 126 -0.37 -4.36 18.96
CA GLN A 126 1.02 -4.12 18.59
C GLN A 126 1.19 -2.70 18.07
N LEU A 127 2.32 -2.08 18.42
CA LEU A 127 2.67 -0.71 18.00
C LEU A 127 3.85 -0.66 17.03
N VAL A 128 4.65 -1.70 16.99
CA VAL A 128 5.87 -1.81 16.15
C VAL A 128 5.81 -3.06 15.29
N THR A 129 6.67 -3.16 14.28
CA THR A 129 6.75 -4.31 13.37
C THR A 129 5.45 -4.65 12.64
N LEU A 130 4.62 -3.64 12.40
CA LEU A 130 3.35 -3.80 11.68
C LEU A 130 3.60 -3.96 10.17
N PRO A 131 2.71 -4.66 9.43
CA PRO A 131 2.77 -4.71 7.96
C PRO A 131 2.87 -3.33 7.31
N SER A 132 2.31 -2.30 7.95
CA SER A 132 2.36 -0.90 7.51
C SER A 132 3.78 -0.35 7.39
N HIS A 133 4.71 -0.76 8.26
CA HIS A 133 6.10 -0.32 8.23
C HIS A 133 6.89 -0.94 7.07
N TYR A 134 6.56 -2.18 6.70
CA TYR A 134 7.32 -2.98 5.74
C TYR A 134 6.77 -2.95 4.32
N ALA A 135 5.57 -2.42 4.09
CA ALA A 135 5.00 -2.32 2.75
C ALA A 135 5.96 -1.64 1.76
N GLY A 136 5.92 -2.07 0.50
CA GLY A 136 6.90 -1.64 -0.52
C GLY A 136 6.85 -0.16 -0.88
N GLY A 137 5.64 0.44 -0.91
CA GLY A 137 5.46 1.87 -1.13
C GLY A 137 5.06 2.29 -2.54
N LEU A 138 4.72 1.35 -3.41
CA LEU A 138 4.10 1.66 -4.70
C LEU A 138 2.67 2.16 -4.50
N LEU A 139 2.33 3.30 -5.07
CA LEU A 139 0.95 3.76 -5.18
C LEU A 139 0.31 3.10 -6.41
N ALA A 140 -0.39 2.01 -6.19
CA ALA A 140 -1.22 1.32 -7.18
C ALA A 140 -2.21 0.40 -6.45
N PRO A 141 -3.50 0.32 -6.88
CA PRO A 141 -4.53 -0.50 -6.25
C PRO A 141 -4.40 -1.98 -6.70
N VAL A 142 -3.33 -2.64 -6.27
CA VAL A 142 -2.98 -4.01 -6.63
C VAL A 142 -3.20 -4.98 -5.48
N SER A 143 -3.31 -6.29 -5.77
CA SER A 143 -3.46 -7.35 -4.76
C SER A 143 -4.72 -7.20 -3.91
N MET A 144 -5.84 -6.95 -4.57
CA MET A 144 -7.19 -6.88 -3.99
C MET A 144 -8.12 -7.83 -4.74
N ASP A 145 -9.23 -8.13 -4.10
CA ASP A 145 -10.36 -8.89 -4.68
C ASP A 145 -11.63 -8.07 -4.47
N ASN A 146 -12.15 -7.44 -5.54
CA ASN A 146 -13.31 -6.56 -5.48
C ASN A 146 -14.38 -6.97 -6.48
N ASP A 147 -15.64 -6.95 -6.07
CA ASP A 147 -16.73 -6.97 -7.02
C ASP A 147 -16.85 -5.61 -7.78
N HIS A 148 -17.65 -5.59 -8.84
CA HIS A 148 -17.77 -4.40 -9.69
C HIS A 148 -18.33 -3.16 -8.95
N ALA A 149 -19.28 -3.34 -8.03
CA ALA A 149 -19.85 -2.24 -7.28
C ALA A 149 -18.82 -1.62 -6.32
N MET A 150 -18.07 -2.46 -5.62
CA MET A 150 -17.00 -2.02 -4.73
C MET A 150 -15.84 -1.40 -5.51
N GLN A 151 -15.55 -1.88 -6.73
CA GLN A 151 -14.47 -1.32 -7.55
C GLN A 151 -14.68 0.17 -7.84
N VAL A 152 -15.92 0.62 -8.09
CA VAL A 152 -16.23 2.04 -8.29
C VAL A 152 -15.85 2.87 -7.04
N ILE A 153 -16.21 2.37 -5.85
CA ILE A 153 -15.85 3.03 -4.58
C ILE A 153 -14.35 3.03 -4.36
N ILE A 154 -13.68 1.92 -4.64
CA ILE A 154 -12.23 1.79 -4.51
C ILE A 154 -11.48 2.75 -5.44
N ASP A 155 -11.96 2.94 -6.67
CA ASP A 155 -11.37 3.89 -7.60
C ASP A 155 -11.49 5.34 -7.08
N GLU A 156 -12.63 5.73 -6.53
CA GLU A 156 -12.85 7.05 -5.93
C GLU A 156 -11.96 7.26 -4.69
N ILE A 157 -11.91 6.28 -3.80
CA ILE A 157 -11.04 6.28 -2.61
C ILE A 157 -9.56 6.39 -3.02
N GLY A 158 -9.16 5.63 -4.02
CA GLY A 158 -7.78 5.63 -4.50
C GLY A 158 -7.38 6.95 -5.16
N ILE A 159 -8.28 7.58 -5.92
CA ILE A 159 -8.06 8.91 -6.52
C ILE A 159 -7.90 9.97 -5.43
N GLU A 160 -8.70 9.91 -4.36
CA GLU A 160 -8.58 10.83 -3.22
C GLU A 160 -7.25 10.62 -2.48
N ALA A 161 -6.86 9.37 -2.26
CA ALA A 161 -5.57 9.04 -1.66
C ALA A 161 -4.40 9.49 -2.53
N TYR A 162 -4.49 9.35 -3.86
CA TYR A 162 -3.46 9.85 -4.79
C TYR A 162 -3.27 11.36 -4.65
N ARG A 163 -4.37 12.13 -4.55
CA ARG A 163 -4.29 13.59 -4.34
C ARG A 163 -3.54 13.91 -3.05
N PHE A 164 -3.82 13.18 -1.98
CA PHE A 164 -3.14 13.35 -0.69
C PHE A 164 -1.63 13.14 -0.82
N TYR A 165 -1.19 12.02 -1.38
CA TYR A 165 0.24 11.71 -1.54
C TYR A 165 0.93 12.63 -2.55
N LYS A 166 0.24 13.00 -3.62
CA LYS A 166 0.74 13.99 -4.59
C LYS A 166 0.95 15.35 -3.92
N GLY A 167 0.07 15.75 -3.02
CA GLY A 167 0.23 16.96 -2.20
C GLY A 167 1.51 16.92 -1.35
N ILE A 168 1.84 15.76 -0.75
CA ILE A 168 3.11 15.59 -0.04
C ILE A 168 4.30 15.69 -1.03
N ALA A 169 4.23 14.97 -2.14
CA ALA A 169 5.30 14.95 -3.15
C ALA A 169 5.56 16.31 -3.78
N ASN A 170 4.57 17.20 -3.82
CA ASN A 170 4.67 18.57 -4.31
C ASN A 170 5.01 19.60 -3.22
N ASN A 171 5.20 19.20 -1.96
CA ASN A 171 5.35 20.08 -0.78
C ASN A 171 4.14 21.00 -0.52
N GLU A 172 2.94 20.57 -0.92
CA GLU A 172 1.68 21.28 -0.71
C GLU A 172 0.98 20.84 0.58
N ASN A 173 1.35 19.70 1.15
CA ASN A 173 0.81 19.20 2.42
C ASN A 173 1.51 19.87 3.62
N ASN A 174 0.73 20.34 4.60
CA ASN A 174 1.28 21.04 5.76
C ASN A 174 1.75 20.12 6.89
N ASP A 175 1.15 18.93 6.99
CA ASP A 175 1.41 17.99 8.08
C ASP A 175 2.47 16.95 7.75
N PHE A 176 2.59 16.58 6.47
CA PHE A 176 3.52 15.57 5.96
C PHE A 176 4.48 16.19 4.96
N LYS A 177 5.79 15.92 5.09
CA LYS A 177 6.83 16.60 4.29
C LYS A 177 7.77 15.66 3.54
N LYS A 178 7.96 14.44 4.01
CA LYS A 178 9.06 13.57 3.56
C LYS A 178 8.62 12.23 3.00
N GLY A 179 7.41 11.82 3.30
CA GLY A 179 6.98 10.44 3.09
C GLY A 179 6.57 10.09 1.67
N ALA A 180 6.44 11.03 0.73
CA ALA A 180 6.06 10.73 -0.65
C ALA A 180 6.87 11.56 -1.65
N ARG A 181 7.16 10.96 -2.82
CA ARG A 181 7.81 11.65 -3.92
C ARG A 181 7.37 11.08 -5.27
N LYS A 182 7.47 11.88 -6.33
CA LYS A 182 7.21 11.43 -7.70
C LYS A 182 8.36 10.53 -8.16
N VAL A 183 8.00 9.36 -8.68
CA VAL A 183 8.95 8.38 -9.21
C VAL A 183 8.28 7.67 -10.38
N PRO A 184 8.95 7.55 -11.56
CA PRO A 184 8.38 6.79 -12.67
C PRO A 184 8.07 5.37 -12.27
N SER A 185 6.85 4.90 -12.58
CA SER A 185 6.36 3.57 -12.21
C SER A 185 6.16 2.74 -13.46
N TYR A 186 6.91 1.64 -13.59
CA TYR A 186 6.90 0.74 -14.73
C TYR A 186 6.12 -0.53 -14.43
N PHE A 187 5.24 -0.92 -15.36
CA PHE A 187 4.42 -2.12 -15.30
C PHE A 187 4.52 -2.92 -16.60
N SER A 188 4.21 -4.23 -16.55
CA SER A 188 4.18 -5.08 -17.74
C SER A 188 3.10 -4.62 -18.73
N SER A 189 1.96 -4.16 -18.22
CA SER A 189 0.83 -3.65 -18.99
C SER A 189 0.05 -2.59 -18.20
N ARG A 190 -0.88 -1.89 -18.86
CA ARG A 190 -1.79 -0.95 -18.20
C ARG A 190 -2.71 -1.66 -17.22
N ASP A 191 -3.21 -2.82 -17.59
CA ASP A 191 -4.12 -3.62 -16.77
C ASP A 191 -3.47 -4.07 -15.45
N ASP A 192 -2.15 -4.36 -15.48
CA ASP A 192 -1.40 -4.76 -14.28
C ASP A 192 -1.23 -3.64 -13.25
N SER A 193 -1.40 -2.39 -13.67
CA SER A 193 -1.20 -1.22 -12.80
C SER A 193 -2.41 -0.93 -11.90
N GLY A 194 -3.62 -1.18 -12.38
CA GLY A 194 -4.86 -0.70 -11.76
C GLY A 194 -5.01 0.83 -11.76
N LEU A 195 -4.15 1.58 -12.50
CA LEU A 195 -4.10 3.04 -12.47
C LEU A 195 -4.93 3.72 -13.57
N GLU A 196 -5.46 2.98 -14.53
CA GLU A 196 -6.25 3.57 -15.62
C GLU A 196 -7.44 4.42 -15.14
N PRO A 197 -8.17 4.08 -14.05
CA PRO A 197 -9.22 4.94 -13.50
C PRO A 197 -8.72 6.31 -12.99
N TYR A 198 -7.43 6.47 -12.75
CA TYR A 198 -6.79 7.70 -12.24
C TYR A 198 -6.37 8.64 -13.38
N VAL A 199 -6.16 8.07 -14.59
CA VAL A 199 -5.73 8.84 -15.77
C VAL A 199 -6.78 9.88 -16.15
N GLY A 200 -6.31 11.09 -16.42
CA GLY A 200 -7.16 12.24 -16.75
C GLY A 200 -7.90 12.87 -15.56
N LYS A 201 -7.88 12.24 -14.37
CA LYS A 201 -8.46 12.80 -13.15
C LYS A 201 -7.40 13.39 -12.22
N VAL A 202 -6.30 12.63 -11.99
CA VAL A 202 -5.24 13.00 -11.06
C VAL A 202 -3.84 12.76 -11.61
N MET A 203 -3.71 11.95 -12.65
CA MET A 203 -2.44 11.63 -13.28
C MET A 203 -2.54 11.64 -14.80
N GLY A 204 -1.39 11.73 -15.47
CA GLY A 204 -1.25 11.68 -16.92
C GLY A 204 -1.36 10.25 -17.47
N PRO A 205 -1.49 10.12 -18.80
CA PRO A 205 -1.59 8.82 -19.45
C PRO A 205 -0.27 8.05 -19.38
N ALA A 206 -0.38 6.73 -19.37
CA ALA A 206 0.76 5.85 -19.51
C ALA A 206 1.38 5.92 -20.90
N LYS A 207 2.70 5.68 -20.99
CA LYS A 207 3.47 5.60 -22.24
C LYS A 207 4.04 4.20 -22.40
N ASP A 208 4.09 3.73 -23.65
CA ASP A 208 4.82 2.51 -24.00
C ASP A 208 6.30 2.87 -24.19
N VAL A 209 7.18 2.14 -23.51
CA VAL A 209 8.62 2.38 -23.53
C VAL A 209 9.40 1.08 -23.64
N MET A 210 10.64 1.17 -24.10
CA MET A 210 11.61 0.10 -24.05
C MET A 210 12.67 0.45 -23.00
N LEU A 211 12.75 -0.36 -21.93
CA LEU A 211 13.84 -0.24 -20.97
C LEU A 211 15.09 -0.89 -21.54
N ASP A 212 16.21 -0.19 -21.47
CA ASP A 212 17.55 -0.68 -21.81
C ASP A 212 18.41 -0.69 -20.54
N PHE A 213 18.85 -1.87 -20.14
CA PHE A 213 19.66 -2.06 -18.92
C PHE A 213 21.16 -1.90 -19.15
N GLY A 214 21.59 -1.57 -20.38
CA GLY A 214 22.99 -1.34 -20.70
C GLY A 214 23.88 -2.58 -20.78
N ASN A 215 23.29 -3.78 -20.57
CA ASN A 215 23.97 -5.09 -20.62
C ASN A 215 23.51 -5.97 -21.79
N GLY A 216 22.82 -5.39 -22.77
CA GLY A 216 22.23 -6.11 -23.89
C GLY A 216 20.80 -6.62 -23.63
N THR A 217 20.30 -6.44 -22.42
CA THR A 217 18.92 -6.83 -22.06
C THR A 217 18.00 -5.63 -22.16
N THR A 218 16.87 -5.82 -22.83
CA THR A 218 15.80 -4.82 -22.93
C THR A 218 14.45 -5.40 -22.50
N ARG A 219 13.51 -4.53 -22.05
CA ARG A 219 12.14 -4.93 -21.68
C ARG A 219 11.14 -3.90 -22.18
N ALA A 220 10.12 -4.36 -22.90
CA ALA A 220 8.95 -3.52 -23.22
C ALA A 220 8.11 -3.33 -21.96
N MET A 221 7.79 -2.08 -21.61
CA MET A 221 7.07 -1.73 -20.40
C MET A 221 6.09 -0.60 -20.67
N VAL A 222 5.15 -0.43 -19.75
CA VAL A 222 4.27 0.74 -19.65
C VAL A 222 4.75 1.59 -18.48
N VAL A 223 4.87 2.90 -18.66
CA VAL A 223 5.30 3.82 -17.60
C VAL A 223 4.27 4.90 -17.33
N TYR A 224 4.06 5.17 -16.04
CA TYR A 224 3.42 6.39 -15.55
C TYR A 224 4.52 7.30 -14.98
N ASP A 225 4.80 8.42 -15.66
CA ASP A 225 5.89 9.33 -15.29
C ASP A 225 5.62 10.09 -13.99
N ASP A 226 4.36 10.26 -13.65
CA ASP A 226 3.90 10.89 -12.42
C ASP A 226 3.48 9.88 -11.33
N GLY A 227 3.99 8.65 -11.41
CA GLY A 227 3.86 7.66 -10.33
C GLY A 227 4.32 8.22 -8.99
N VAL A 228 3.76 7.73 -7.91
CA VAL A 228 4.10 8.17 -6.55
C VAL A 228 4.69 7.01 -5.76
N PHE A 229 5.88 7.23 -5.25
CA PHE A 229 6.50 6.37 -4.25
C PHE A 229 6.16 6.88 -2.85
N MET A 230 5.71 5.98 -1.98
CA MET A 230 5.44 6.24 -0.57
C MET A 230 6.52 5.57 0.28
N ASN A 231 7.35 6.35 0.95
CA ASN A 231 8.24 5.78 1.97
C ASN A 231 7.40 5.47 3.22
N THR A 232 6.94 4.24 3.29
CA THR A 232 5.96 3.81 4.28
C THR A 232 6.47 3.91 5.72
N ALA A 233 7.78 3.73 5.93
CA ALA A 233 8.40 3.89 7.22
C ALA A 233 8.38 5.36 7.68
N LEU A 234 8.80 6.29 6.81
CA LEU A 234 8.76 7.73 7.12
C LEU A 234 7.32 8.23 7.31
N LEU A 235 6.39 7.77 6.50
CA LEU A 235 4.97 8.14 6.65
C LEU A 235 4.38 7.65 7.98
N MET A 236 4.76 6.45 8.45
CA MET A 236 4.36 5.97 9.77
C MET A 236 4.94 6.86 10.88
N GLU A 237 6.20 7.28 10.77
CA GLU A 237 6.81 8.23 11.73
C GLU A 237 6.08 9.58 11.74
N GLU A 238 5.80 10.15 10.56
CA GLU A 238 5.07 11.41 10.43
C GLU A 238 3.64 11.30 10.99
N LEU A 239 2.95 10.17 10.78
CA LEU A 239 1.63 9.90 11.37
C LEU A 239 1.71 9.82 12.91
N HIS A 240 2.68 9.11 13.46
CA HIS A 240 2.87 9.07 14.92
C HIS A 240 3.26 10.42 15.49
N GLU A 241 4.09 11.21 14.79
CA GLU A 241 4.41 12.58 15.20
C GLU A 241 3.16 13.47 15.20
N PHE A 242 2.31 13.33 14.19
CA PHE A 242 1.02 14.01 14.14
C PHE A 242 0.14 13.63 15.35
N MET A 243 0.02 12.33 15.68
CA MET A 243 -0.74 11.89 16.85
C MET A 243 -0.20 12.52 18.14
N ARG A 244 1.13 12.57 18.33
CA ARG A 244 1.74 13.21 19.50
C ARG A 244 1.45 14.71 19.55
N ARG A 245 1.49 15.41 18.41
CA ARG A 245 1.20 16.86 18.32
C ARG A 245 -0.23 17.18 18.77
N TYR A 246 -1.17 16.30 18.48
CA TYR A 246 -2.57 16.46 18.88
C TYR A 246 -2.93 15.73 20.17
N HIS A 247 -1.94 15.23 20.91
CA HIS A 247 -2.10 14.55 22.20
C HIS A 247 -3.06 13.35 22.14
N ILE A 248 -3.09 12.63 21.02
CA ILE A 248 -3.90 11.44 20.87
C ILE A 248 -3.28 10.31 21.69
N GLU A 249 -4.07 9.75 22.60
CA GLU A 249 -3.65 8.62 23.41
C GLU A 249 -3.64 7.33 22.58
N ILE A 250 -2.52 6.59 22.63
CA ILE A 250 -2.39 5.27 22.02
C ILE A 250 -2.10 4.27 23.12
N ILE A 251 -3.06 3.39 23.36
CA ILE A 251 -3.03 2.39 24.45
C ILE A 251 -2.65 1.03 23.85
N GLN A 252 -1.58 0.43 24.34
CA GLN A 252 -1.22 -0.93 23.95
C GLN A 252 -2.12 -1.94 24.67
N GLN A 253 -3.19 -2.32 24.01
CA GLN A 253 -4.18 -3.27 24.52
C GLN A 253 -4.82 -4.03 23.38
N LYS A 254 -4.91 -5.36 23.50
CA LYS A 254 -5.71 -6.20 22.60
C LYS A 254 -7.18 -6.08 22.98
N ILE A 255 -8.03 -5.65 22.07
CA ILE A 255 -9.48 -5.62 22.22
C ILE A 255 -10.05 -6.91 21.66
N GLN A 256 -10.77 -7.67 22.47
CA GLN A 256 -11.39 -8.95 22.10
C GLN A 256 -12.90 -8.82 21.81
N SER A 257 -13.53 -7.79 22.37
CA SER A 257 -14.94 -7.45 22.15
C SER A 257 -15.12 -5.94 22.14
N PHE A 258 -16.04 -5.43 21.32
CA PHE A 258 -16.37 -4.00 21.32
C PHE A 258 -16.95 -3.54 22.67
N ASP A 259 -17.56 -4.44 23.46
CA ASP A 259 -18.10 -4.18 24.80
C ASP A 259 -17.02 -3.83 25.85
N GLU A 260 -15.75 -4.13 25.59
CA GLU A 260 -14.65 -3.74 26.50
C GLU A 260 -14.41 -2.22 26.49
N LEU A 261 -14.91 -1.51 25.47
CA LEU A 261 -14.70 -0.09 25.29
C LEU A 261 -15.86 0.72 25.88
N ASN A 262 -15.55 1.82 26.55
CA ASN A 262 -16.54 2.73 27.09
C ASN A 262 -17.14 3.65 26.00
N GLN A 263 -16.41 3.88 24.91
CA GLN A 263 -16.86 4.72 23.80
C GLN A 263 -18.00 4.04 23.05
N GLN A 264 -19.02 4.80 22.67
CA GLN A 264 -20.12 4.34 21.83
C GLN A 264 -19.69 4.21 20.38
N PHE A 265 -18.86 5.13 19.89
CA PHE A 265 -18.38 5.18 18.51
C PHE A 265 -17.03 4.51 18.40
N ILE A 266 -16.94 3.48 17.59
CA ILE A 266 -15.74 2.65 17.43
C ILE A 266 -15.41 2.54 15.95
N PHE A 267 -14.16 2.83 15.60
CA PHE A 267 -13.60 2.53 14.28
C PHE A 267 -12.77 1.26 14.36
N ASN A 268 -13.22 0.21 13.69
CA ASN A 268 -12.50 -1.06 13.64
C ASN A 268 -11.53 -1.06 12.45
N CYS A 269 -10.27 -0.76 12.74
CA CYS A 269 -9.12 -0.73 11.81
C CYS A 269 -8.10 -1.82 12.17
N SER A 270 -8.53 -2.94 12.79
CA SER A 270 -7.65 -3.94 13.41
C SER A 270 -6.99 -4.91 12.40
N GLY A 271 -7.15 -4.69 11.08
CA GLY A 271 -6.52 -5.53 10.07
C GLY A 271 -6.88 -7.01 10.23
N LEU A 272 -5.89 -7.90 10.34
CA LEU A 272 -6.14 -9.34 10.57
C LEU A 272 -6.88 -9.64 11.88
N GLY A 273 -6.76 -8.79 12.89
CA GLY A 273 -7.49 -8.92 14.16
C GLY A 273 -9.01 -8.87 13.98
N SER A 274 -9.51 -8.27 12.89
CA SER A 274 -10.94 -8.23 12.57
C SER A 274 -11.52 -9.63 12.30
N ARG A 275 -10.70 -10.61 11.96
CA ARG A 275 -11.17 -12.00 11.79
C ARG A 275 -11.81 -12.54 13.05
N GLU A 276 -11.23 -12.24 14.20
CA GLU A 276 -11.74 -12.64 15.52
C GLU A 276 -12.74 -11.61 16.05
N LEU A 277 -12.35 -10.34 16.07
CA LEU A 277 -13.11 -9.24 16.65
C LEU A 277 -14.47 -9.01 15.96
N ALA A 278 -14.51 -9.01 14.63
CA ALA A 278 -15.72 -8.85 13.83
C ALA A 278 -16.28 -10.18 13.31
N LYS A 279 -15.69 -11.32 13.70
CA LYS A 279 -16.07 -12.68 13.24
C LYS A 279 -16.10 -12.79 11.71
N ASP A 280 -15.17 -12.10 11.02
CA ASP A 280 -15.10 -12.06 9.55
C ASP A 280 -14.23 -13.17 9.00
N SER A 281 -14.85 -14.30 8.66
CA SER A 281 -14.17 -15.47 8.10
C SER A 281 -13.65 -15.26 6.67
N ALA A 282 -14.12 -14.23 5.95
CA ALA A 282 -13.64 -13.88 4.61
C ALA A 282 -12.28 -13.15 4.65
N LEU A 283 -11.83 -12.70 5.83
CA LEU A 283 -10.55 -12.08 6.03
C LEU A 283 -9.44 -13.13 6.15
N VAL A 284 -8.47 -13.09 5.25
CA VAL A 284 -7.38 -14.08 5.18
C VAL A 284 -6.01 -13.40 5.22
N PRO A 285 -5.00 -14.04 5.88
CA PRO A 285 -3.63 -13.58 5.79
C PRO A 285 -3.05 -13.94 4.43
N VAL A 286 -2.38 -12.99 3.78
CA VAL A 286 -1.62 -13.23 2.57
C VAL A 286 -0.15 -13.02 2.85
N GLN A 287 0.60 -14.11 2.85
CA GLN A 287 2.04 -14.10 3.10
C GLN A 287 2.79 -13.45 1.93
N GLY A 288 3.69 -12.55 2.25
CA GLY A 288 4.55 -11.85 1.30
C GLY A 288 6.00 -11.84 1.77
N HIS A 289 6.93 -11.90 0.82
CA HIS A 289 8.37 -11.92 1.04
C HIS A 289 8.99 -10.67 0.43
N LEU A 290 9.87 -10.02 1.18
CA LEU A 290 10.58 -8.80 0.82
C LEU A 290 12.07 -8.96 1.15
N ILE A 291 12.92 -8.39 0.31
CA ILE A 291 14.36 -8.32 0.54
C ILE A 291 14.77 -6.85 0.44
N MET A 292 15.29 -6.29 1.53
CA MET A 292 15.91 -4.97 1.47
C MET A 292 17.25 -5.07 0.75
N LEU A 293 17.57 -4.03 -0.01
CA LEU A 293 18.88 -3.89 -0.66
C LEU A 293 19.78 -2.98 0.17
N LYS A 294 21.08 -3.20 0.08
CA LYS A 294 22.14 -2.39 0.71
C LYS A 294 23.29 -2.11 -0.26
N ASN A 295 24.12 -1.15 0.07
CA ASN A 295 25.31 -0.78 -0.72
C ASN A 295 24.98 -0.45 -2.19
N GLN A 296 23.83 0.16 -2.44
CA GLN A 296 23.43 0.61 -3.78
C GLN A 296 23.98 2.01 -4.09
N VAL A 297 23.87 2.42 -5.34
CA VAL A 297 24.08 3.81 -5.77
C VAL A 297 22.71 4.50 -5.75
N PRO A 298 22.43 5.42 -4.79
CA PRO A 298 21.08 5.97 -4.59
C PRO A 298 20.51 6.66 -5.84
N GLU A 299 21.35 7.32 -6.62
CA GLU A 299 20.97 8.03 -7.84
C GLU A 299 20.40 7.09 -8.91
N ASN A 300 20.84 5.82 -8.91
CA ASN A 300 20.36 4.79 -9.83
C ASN A 300 19.05 4.13 -9.37
N MET A 301 18.57 4.42 -8.15
CA MET A 301 17.39 3.80 -7.55
C MET A 301 16.16 4.73 -7.61
N ASN A 302 16.02 5.55 -8.63
CA ASN A 302 14.93 6.52 -8.77
C ASN A 302 13.85 6.05 -9.74
N TYR A 303 13.39 4.82 -9.61
CA TYR A 303 12.31 4.23 -10.40
C TYR A 303 11.60 3.13 -9.61
N MET A 304 10.40 2.78 -10.03
CA MET A 304 9.63 1.65 -9.51
C MET A 304 9.29 0.69 -10.65
N ILE A 305 9.43 -0.61 -10.40
CA ILE A 305 9.04 -1.67 -11.34
C ILE A 305 8.13 -2.67 -10.63
N LEU A 306 7.08 -3.09 -11.32
CA LEU A 306 6.25 -4.22 -10.92
C LEU A 306 5.97 -5.09 -12.16
N VAL A 307 6.35 -6.36 -12.08
CA VAL A 307 6.17 -7.36 -13.14
C VAL A 307 5.63 -8.64 -12.54
N TYR A 308 4.61 -9.25 -13.15
CA TYR A 308 4.10 -10.54 -12.73
C TYR A 308 4.84 -11.67 -13.46
N PHE A 309 5.32 -12.66 -12.70
CA PHE A 309 6.03 -13.84 -13.24
C PHE A 309 5.13 -15.06 -13.41
N GLY A 310 3.93 -15.05 -12.84
CA GLY A 310 2.99 -16.14 -12.92
C GLY A 310 2.75 -16.88 -11.61
N GLU A 311 2.12 -18.04 -11.73
CA GLU A 311 1.68 -18.86 -10.61
C GLU A 311 2.52 -20.14 -10.48
N GLY A 312 2.59 -20.66 -9.27
CA GLY A 312 3.31 -21.91 -8.97
C GLY A 312 2.92 -22.49 -7.62
N LYS A 313 3.80 -23.33 -7.09
CA LYS A 313 3.69 -23.90 -5.74
C LYS A 313 4.93 -23.57 -4.93
N THR A 314 4.75 -23.36 -3.62
CA THR A 314 5.81 -23.20 -2.65
C THR A 314 6.41 -24.55 -2.26
N GLU A 315 7.48 -24.54 -1.46
CA GLU A 315 8.04 -25.75 -0.86
C GLU A 315 7.05 -26.49 0.07
N THR A 316 6.08 -25.77 0.64
CA THR A 316 5.01 -26.34 1.46
C THR A 316 3.75 -26.69 0.63
N ASN A 317 3.86 -26.75 -0.69
CA ASN A 317 2.80 -27.08 -1.65
C ASN A 317 1.60 -26.11 -1.67
N GLN A 318 1.76 -24.88 -1.15
CA GLN A 318 0.75 -23.83 -1.25
C GLN A 318 0.80 -23.16 -2.62
N LYS A 319 -0.33 -22.69 -3.14
CA LYS A 319 -0.35 -21.84 -4.34
C LYS A 319 0.36 -20.53 -4.06
N VAL A 320 1.20 -20.09 -4.99
CA VAL A 320 1.90 -18.82 -4.93
C VAL A 320 1.77 -18.09 -6.26
N LYS A 321 1.41 -16.81 -6.19
CA LYS A 321 1.60 -15.88 -7.31
C LYS A 321 2.92 -15.15 -7.05
N ARG A 322 3.80 -15.14 -8.05
CA ARG A 322 5.10 -14.49 -7.97
C ARG A 322 5.10 -13.25 -8.84
N SER A 323 5.57 -12.18 -8.27
CA SER A 323 5.91 -10.95 -8.98
C SER A 323 7.36 -10.57 -8.66
N PHE A 324 7.93 -9.78 -9.53
CA PHE A 324 9.12 -9.03 -9.21
C PHE A 324 8.71 -7.56 -9.09
N TYR A 325 9.04 -6.95 -7.98
CA TYR A 325 9.00 -5.51 -7.84
C TYR A 325 10.28 -4.98 -7.21
N LEU A 326 10.61 -3.76 -7.59
CA LEU A 326 11.71 -3.00 -7.04
C LEU A 326 11.24 -1.58 -6.78
N PHE A 327 11.36 -1.12 -5.53
CA PHE A 327 10.99 0.22 -5.12
C PHE A 327 12.10 0.88 -4.32
N PRO A 328 12.30 2.22 -4.43
CA PRO A 328 13.42 2.93 -3.81
C PRO A 328 13.16 3.24 -2.32
N LYS A 329 12.96 2.20 -1.51
CA LYS A 329 12.63 2.28 -0.09
C LYS A 329 13.88 2.30 0.78
N HIS A 330 13.89 3.20 1.78
CA HIS A 330 14.78 3.18 2.93
C HIS A 330 14.04 2.66 4.17
N LEU A 331 14.75 1.97 5.05
CA LEU A 331 14.31 1.77 6.42
C LEU A 331 14.75 2.96 7.29
N PRO A 332 14.06 3.23 8.42
CA PRO A 332 14.50 4.22 9.39
C PRO A 332 15.96 3.94 9.81
N ASP A 333 16.73 4.99 10.01
CA ASP A 333 18.12 4.94 10.45
C ASP A 333 19.10 4.15 9.56
N SER A 334 18.66 3.72 8.36
CA SER A 334 19.56 3.07 7.40
C SER A 334 20.48 4.07 6.71
N ALA A 335 21.65 3.58 6.28
CA ALA A 335 22.60 4.40 5.51
C ALA A 335 21.99 4.80 4.15
N PRO A 336 22.36 5.96 3.56
CA PRO A 336 21.81 6.40 2.26
C PRO A 336 21.93 5.40 1.13
N GLN A 337 23.01 4.59 1.13
CA GLN A 337 23.25 3.52 0.15
C GLN A 337 22.41 2.25 0.40
N ASP A 338 21.78 2.14 1.58
CA ASP A 338 20.87 1.02 1.90
C ASP A 338 19.47 1.37 1.43
N ILE A 339 19.32 1.42 0.12
CA ILE A 339 18.10 1.80 -0.59
C ILE A 339 17.64 0.69 -1.51
N GLY A 340 16.35 0.44 -1.52
CA GLY A 340 15.67 -0.51 -2.37
C GLY A 340 15.02 -1.62 -1.58
N VAL A 341 13.85 -2.03 -2.03
CA VAL A 341 13.17 -3.24 -1.60
C VAL A 341 12.75 -4.04 -2.82
N MET A 342 13.13 -5.31 -2.84
CA MET A 342 12.65 -6.28 -3.81
C MET A 342 11.57 -7.16 -3.21
N GLY A 343 10.61 -7.56 -4.03
CA GLY A 343 9.58 -8.53 -3.73
C GLY A 343 9.03 -9.07 -5.05
N GLY A 344 7.98 -9.84 -5.10
CA GLY A 344 7.24 -10.34 -3.96
C GLY A 344 6.50 -11.59 -4.31
N THR A 345 5.85 -12.05 -3.29
CA THR A 345 5.00 -13.22 -3.37
C THR A 345 3.61 -12.91 -2.82
N PHE A 346 2.65 -13.71 -3.28
CA PHE A 346 1.28 -13.67 -2.80
C PHE A 346 0.85 -15.11 -2.51
N ILE A 347 0.84 -15.49 -1.23
CA ILE A 347 0.49 -16.83 -0.76
C ILE A 347 -0.68 -16.69 0.21
N GLU A 348 -1.85 -17.01 -0.29
CA GLU A 348 -3.09 -16.91 0.49
C GLU A 348 -3.15 -17.99 1.56
N GLY A 349 -3.61 -17.62 2.75
CA GLY A 349 -3.69 -18.52 3.90
C GLY A 349 -2.33 -18.94 4.45
N GLY A 350 -1.24 -18.25 4.07
CA GLY A 350 0.08 -18.49 4.63
C GLY A 350 0.11 -18.31 6.14
N SER A 351 0.71 -19.26 6.86
CA SER A 351 0.79 -19.24 8.32
C SER A 351 2.17 -18.78 8.80
N PRO A 352 2.27 -17.97 9.88
CA PRO A 352 3.54 -17.68 10.53
C PRO A 352 4.31 -18.94 10.96
N ASP A 353 3.59 -20.00 11.30
CA ASP A 353 4.18 -21.29 11.75
C ASP A 353 4.80 -22.11 10.61
N LYS A 354 4.50 -21.76 9.36
CA LYS A 354 4.97 -22.46 8.15
C LYS A 354 5.45 -21.44 7.10
N PRO A 355 6.54 -20.73 7.35
CA PRO A 355 7.08 -19.77 6.38
C PRO A 355 7.65 -20.49 5.17
N ASN A 356 7.44 -19.91 3.97
CA ASN A 356 7.98 -20.43 2.72
C ASN A 356 9.31 -19.73 2.40
N LEU A 357 10.36 -20.01 3.16
CA LEU A 357 11.62 -19.24 3.13
C LEU A 357 12.36 -19.32 1.79
N LYS A 358 12.16 -20.38 0.99
CA LYS A 358 12.77 -20.50 -0.35
C LYS A 358 12.21 -19.48 -1.36
N GLU A 359 11.10 -18.82 -1.04
CA GLU A 359 10.58 -17.75 -1.88
C GLU A 359 11.51 -16.53 -1.92
N PHE A 360 12.34 -16.31 -0.90
CA PHE A 360 13.40 -15.29 -0.97
C PHE A 360 14.41 -15.57 -2.10
N ASP A 361 14.82 -16.82 -2.26
CA ASP A 361 15.74 -17.22 -3.34
C ASP A 361 15.05 -17.13 -4.72
N ALA A 362 13.75 -17.41 -4.79
CA ALA A 362 12.97 -17.24 -6.01
C ALA A 362 12.88 -15.76 -6.44
N ILE A 363 12.73 -14.84 -5.50
CA ILE A 363 12.75 -13.39 -5.77
C ILE A 363 14.11 -12.98 -6.35
N VAL A 364 15.21 -13.39 -5.74
CA VAL A 364 16.56 -13.05 -6.23
C VAL A 364 16.78 -13.59 -7.63
N ARG A 365 16.43 -14.86 -7.90
CA ARG A 365 16.54 -15.46 -9.25
C ARG A 365 15.70 -14.69 -10.26
N GLY A 366 14.43 -14.40 -9.93
CA GLY A 366 13.54 -13.65 -10.82
C GLY A 366 14.06 -12.25 -11.14
N ALA A 367 14.60 -11.56 -10.14
CA ALA A 367 15.22 -10.24 -10.32
C ALA A 367 16.46 -10.31 -11.26
N LYS A 368 17.35 -11.28 -11.05
CA LYS A 368 18.51 -11.49 -11.92
C LYS A 368 18.07 -11.79 -13.36
N GLU A 369 17.12 -12.70 -13.55
CA GLU A 369 16.58 -13.04 -14.86
C GLU A 369 15.91 -11.83 -15.54
N TYR A 370 15.15 -11.05 -14.79
CA TYR A 370 14.50 -9.85 -15.32
C TYR A 370 15.52 -8.84 -15.86
N PHE A 371 16.57 -8.58 -15.10
CA PHE A 371 17.62 -7.63 -15.50
C PHE A 371 18.70 -8.24 -16.42
N GLY A 372 18.67 -9.54 -16.71
CA GLY A 372 19.74 -10.22 -17.48
C GLY A 372 21.08 -10.25 -16.75
N LEU A 373 21.05 -10.44 -15.43
CA LEU A 373 22.22 -10.55 -14.58
C LEU A 373 22.58 -12.03 -14.36
N SER A 374 23.89 -12.34 -14.35
CA SER A 374 24.40 -13.69 -14.09
C SER A 374 24.41 -14.03 -12.58
#